data_d82cca1e1db93e4b1d795336009aab13
#
_entry.id   d82cca1e1db93e4b1d795336009aab13
#
_cell.length_a   1.000
_cell.length_b   1.000
_cell.length_c   1.000
_cell.angle_alpha   90.00
_cell.angle_beta   90.00
_cell.angle_gamma   90.00
#
_symmetry.space_group_name_H-M   'P 1'
#
loop_
_entity.id
_entity.type
_entity.pdbx_description
1 polymer ?
#
loop_
_entity_poly.entity_id
_entity_poly.type
_entity_poly.pdbx_seq_one_letter_code
_entity_poly.pdbx_strand_id
1 'polypeptide(L)'
;PVGQLKITTAQFFRIDGNSTQHRGIVPDIVLPMTVDSETQGERGLNHALPWAKIAAAKFQHFSDASVVNELLSAKTAHEARLAIHPSLLFLRRNAALDRRIEKQKSVSLLELARRNDKQRRDAERQSLLSDLYKTDPANEQDTDASSLEVSNRIRTIILNETTRILADALISIKTANPMTGIVSDGTRSTGNTQIPVTQ
;
A
#
# COMPACT_ATOMS: atom_id res chain seq x y z
N PRO A 1 40.17 -14.10 2.73
CA PRO A 1 39.27 -12.98 2.56
C PRO A 1 38.99 -12.37 3.93
N VAL A 2 39.16 -11.05 4.06
CA VAL A 2 39.03 -10.32 5.34
C VAL A 2 37.60 -9.78 5.58
N GLY A 3 36.62 -10.20 4.77
CA GLY A 3 35.25 -9.78 4.86
C GLY A 3 34.88 -8.65 3.87
N GLN A 4 33.65 -8.17 3.98
CA GLN A 4 33.11 -7.08 3.16
C GLN A 4 32.59 -5.99 4.07
N LEU A 5 32.82 -4.73 3.71
CA LEU A 5 32.32 -3.55 4.40
C LEU A 5 31.38 -2.79 3.45
N LYS A 6 30.14 -2.55 3.88
CA LYS A 6 29.17 -1.72 3.18
C LYS A 6 28.98 -0.43 3.96
N ILE A 7 29.31 0.70 3.33
CA ILE A 7 29.20 2.02 3.95
C ILE A 7 28.24 2.86 3.12
N THR A 8 27.30 3.54 3.78
CA THR A 8 26.49 4.57 3.15
C THR A 8 27.25 5.89 3.13
N THR A 9 27.56 6.42 1.95
CA THR A 9 28.37 7.61 1.76
C THR A 9 27.57 8.87 1.39
N ALA A 10 26.28 8.72 1.03
CA ALA A 10 25.42 9.84 0.63
C ALA A 10 23.97 9.59 1.02
N GLN A 11 23.22 10.67 1.20
CA GLN A 11 21.78 10.64 1.45
C GLN A 11 21.05 11.23 0.24
N PHE A 12 19.87 10.68 -0.04
CA PHE A 12 18.95 11.20 -1.02
C PHE A 12 17.94 12.13 -0.35
N PHE A 13 17.72 13.31 -0.95
CA PHE A 13 16.74 14.30 -0.49
C PHE A 13 15.68 14.48 -1.57
N ARG A 14 14.44 14.60 -1.13
CA ARG A 14 13.30 14.93 -1.98
C ARG A 14 13.24 16.44 -2.22
N ILE A 15 12.39 16.88 -3.17
CA ILE A 15 12.21 18.30 -3.49
C ILE A 15 11.70 19.13 -2.31
N ASP A 16 10.99 18.53 -1.36
CA ASP A 16 10.52 19.11 -0.11
C ASP A 16 11.62 19.24 0.97
N GLY A 17 12.85 18.82 0.64
CA GLY A 17 14.01 18.84 1.52
C GLY A 17 14.09 17.67 2.51
N ASN A 18 13.14 16.76 2.52
CA ASN A 18 13.15 15.62 3.43
C ASN A 18 14.04 14.49 2.90
N SER A 19 14.88 13.91 3.77
CA SER A 19 15.62 12.69 3.47
C SER A 19 14.69 11.49 3.45
N THR A 20 15.02 10.49 2.61
CA THR A 20 14.33 9.19 2.62
C THR A 20 14.87 8.25 3.70
N GLN A 21 15.93 8.63 4.41
CA GLN A 21 16.53 7.83 5.47
C GLN A 21 15.54 7.57 6.61
N HIS A 22 15.55 6.40 7.19
CA HIS A 22 14.68 5.90 8.24
C HIS A 22 13.17 5.86 7.93
N ARG A 23 12.67 6.84 7.18
CA ARG A 23 11.23 7.00 6.90
C ARG A 23 10.80 6.40 5.58
N GLY A 24 11.73 6.29 4.61
CA GLY A 24 11.39 5.94 3.24
C GLY A 24 10.43 6.97 2.62
N ILE A 25 9.57 6.52 1.75
CA ILE A 25 8.47 7.29 1.18
C ILE A 25 7.17 6.73 1.78
N VAL A 26 6.47 7.57 2.54
CA VAL A 26 5.19 7.20 3.15
C VAL A 26 4.08 7.43 2.14
N PRO A 27 3.26 6.42 1.80
CA PRO A 27 2.12 6.58 0.92
C PRO A 27 0.99 7.35 1.62
N ASP A 28 0.12 8.01 0.85
CA ASP A 28 -1.02 8.78 1.36
C ASP A 28 -2.09 7.86 1.99
N ILE A 29 -2.25 6.66 1.45
CA ILE A 29 -3.13 5.62 1.98
C ILE A 29 -2.27 4.41 2.36
N VAL A 30 -2.23 4.11 3.66
CA VAL A 30 -1.40 3.03 4.22
C VAL A 30 -2.27 1.80 4.42
N LEU A 31 -1.93 0.72 3.74
CA LEU A 31 -2.55 -0.59 3.98
C LEU A 31 -1.94 -1.27 5.21
N PRO A 32 -2.72 -2.05 5.98
CA PRO A 32 -2.21 -2.80 7.10
C PRO A 32 -1.29 -3.94 6.59
N MET A 33 0.00 -3.68 6.60
CA MET A 33 1.02 -4.63 6.16
C MET A 33 1.70 -5.29 7.35
N THR A 34 2.18 -6.51 7.14
CA THR A 34 2.93 -7.30 8.12
C THR A 34 4.32 -6.75 8.38
N VAL A 35 4.87 -6.02 7.40
CA VAL A 35 6.23 -5.48 7.48
C VAL A 35 6.26 -4.27 8.40
N ASP A 36 6.85 -4.42 9.58
CA ASP A 36 7.16 -3.28 10.44
C ASP A 36 8.40 -2.57 9.89
N SER A 37 8.19 -1.34 9.45
CA SER A 37 9.27 -0.51 8.94
C SER A 37 10.29 -0.10 10.02
N GLU A 38 10.03 -0.38 11.30
CA GLU A 38 10.94 0.01 12.38
C GLU A 38 12.12 -0.94 12.56
N THR A 39 11.93 -2.22 12.27
CA THR A 39 12.96 -3.26 12.43
C THR A 39 13.55 -3.74 11.13
N GLN A 40 12.91 -3.46 10.00
CA GLN A 40 13.32 -3.93 8.69
C GLN A 40 13.97 -2.82 7.85
N GLY A 41 14.87 -3.23 6.96
CA GLY A 41 15.60 -2.33 6.08
C GLY A 41 16.77 -1.63 6.78
N GLU A 42 17.23 -0.53 6.19
CA GLU A 42 18.40 0.21 6.69
C GLU A 42 18.17 0.82 8.09
N ARG A 43 16.94 1.15 8.43
CA ARG A 43 16.55 1.66 9.76
C ARG A 43 16.93 0.69 10.89
N GLY A 44 16.82 -0.62 10.66
CA GLY A 44 17.13 -1.65 11.64
C GLY A 44 18.64 -1.87 11.87
N LEU A 45 19.52 -1.21 11.11
CA LEU A 45 20.96 -1.33 11.26
C LEU A 45 21.46 -0.45 12.40
N ASN A 46 22.42 -0.97 13.20
CA ASN A 46 22.97 -0.27 14.37
C ASN A 46 23.61 1.09 14.03
N HIS A 47 24.05 1.31 12.81
CA HIS A 47 24.74 2.50 12.35
C HIS A 47 24.05 3.13 11.13
N ALA A 48 22.72 3.01 11.03
CA ALA A 48 21.95 3.67 9.99
C ALA A 48 22.11 5.19 10.10
N LEU A 49 22.25 5.87 8.97
CA LEU A 49 22.30 7.33 8.94
C LEU A 49 20.97 7.91 9.45
N PRO A 50 21.00 8.91 10.33
CA PRO A 50 19.78 9.52 10.83
C PRO A 50 19.01 10.23 9.73
N TRP A 51 17.69 10.37 9.93
CA TRP A 51 16.87 11.22 9.08
C TRP A 51 17.35 12.67 9.16
N ALA A 52 17.46 13.33 8.02
CA ALA A 52 17.87 14.72 7.92
C ALA A 52 16.92 15.52 7.01
N LYS A 53 16.92 16.82 7.16
CA LYS A 53 16.17 17.76 6.32
C LYS A 53 17.07 18.89 5.88
N ILE A 54 16.98 19.24 4.60
CA ILE A 54 17.63 20.40 4.01
C ILE A 54 16.57 21.41 3.57
N ALA A 55 16.98 22.58 3.09
CA ALA A 55 16.06 23.54 2.50
C ALA A 55 15.36 22.92 1.29
N ALA A 56 14.03 23.08 1.21
CA ALA A 56 13.26 22.63 0.05
C ALA A 56 13.73 23.36 -1.21
N ALA A 57 13.72 22.66 -2.35
CA ALA A 57 13.92 23.30 -3.64
C ALA A 57 12.74 24.25 -3.93
N LYS A 58 13.00 25.31 -4.70
CA LYS A 58 11.91 26.13 -5.22
C LYS A 58 11.17 25.33 -6.28
N PHE A 59 9.93 24.94 -6.01
CA PHE A 59 9.10 24.20 -6.95
C PHE A 59 7.66 24.69 -6.89
N GLN A 60 6.95 24.50 -7.97
CA GLN A 60 5.53 24.78 -8.05
C GLN A 60 4.79 23.48 -7.80
N HIS A 61 3.90 23.46 -6.81
CA HIS A 61 3.05 22.30 -6.55
C HIS A 61 2.13 22.08 -7.75
N PHE A 62 2.23 20.91 -8.33
CA PHE A 62 1.22 20.43 -9.27
C PHE A 62 0.07 19.81 -8.47
N SER A 63 -0.66 20.65 -7.75
CA SER A 63 -1.86 20.21 -7.04
C SER A 63 -3.07 20.88 -7.69
N ASP A 64 -3.77 20.13 -8.51
CA ASP A 64 -5.15 20.44 -8.79
C ASP A 64 -5.95 20.16 -7.51
N ALA A 65 -6.72 21.12 -7.04
CA ALA A 65 -7.53 20.96 -5.83
C ALA A 65 -8.50 19.76 -5.96
N SER A 66 -8.86 19.39 -7.18
CA SER A 66 -9.64 18.19 -7.46
C SER A 66 -8.94 16.91 -6.99
N VAL A 67 -7.65 16.73 -7.34
CA VAL A 67 -6.87 15.54 -6.98
C VAL A 67 -6.77 15.34 -5.47
N VAL A 68 -6.63 16.43 -4.71
CA VAL A 68 -6.57 16.37 -3.24
C VAL A 68 -7.90 15.90 -2.65
N ASN A 69 -9.03 16.42 -3.15
CA ASN A 69 -10.36 16.03 -2.69
C ASN A 69 -10.68 14.57 -3.03
N GLU A 70 -10.27 14.12 -4.20
CA GLU A 70 -10.43 12.75 -4.68
C GLU A 70 -9.64 11.76 -3.84
N LEU A 71 -8.38 12.09 -3.52
CA LEU A 71 -7.55 11.30 -2.62
C LEU A 71 -8.18 11.21 -1.22
N LEU A 72 -8.72 12.31 -0.70
CA LEU A 72 -9.39 12.34 0.59
C LEU A 72 -10.66 11.48 0.58
N SER A 73 -11.45 11.53 -0.49
CA SER A 73 -12.64 10.71 -0.67
C SER A 73 -12.29 9.21 -0.70
N ALA A 74 -11.30 8.83 -1.52
CA ALA A 74 -10.82 7.45 -1.60
C ALA A 74 -10.26 6.94 -0.25
N LYS A 75 -9.55 7.80 0.47
CA LYS A 75 -9.04 7.49 1.82
C LYS A 75 -10.17 7.23 2.80
N THR A 76 -11.19 8.09 2.82
CA THR A 76 -12.37 7.94 3.70
C THR A 76 -13.13 6.66 3.40
N ALA A 77 -13.33 6.33 2.11
CA ALA A 77 -13.97 5.10 1.69
C ALA A 77 -13.14 3.85 2.10
N HIS A 78 -11.81 3.91 1.95
CA HIS A 78 -10.92 2.86 2.42
C HIS A 78 -10.99 2.67 3.93
N GLU A 79 -10.95 3.74 4.71
CA GLU A 79 -11.04 3.68 6.19
C GLU A 79 -12.37 3.06 6.65
N ALA A 80 -13.48 3.39 5.99
CA ALA A 80 -14.77 2.77 6.24
C ALA A 80 -14.75 1.25 5.97
N ARG A 81 -14.18 0.83 4.84
CA ARG A 81 -14.02 -0.60 4.51
C ARG A 81 -13.08 -1.32 5.50
N LEU A 82 -11.99 -0.66 5.90
CA LEU A 82 -11.03 -1.21 6.87
C LEU A 82 -11.68 -1.52 8.23
N ALA A 83 -12.75 -0.82 8.58
CA ALA A 83 -13.49 -1.05 9.82
C ALA A 83 -14.39 -2.28 9.78
N ILE A 84 -14.94 -2.65 8.61
CA ILE A 84 -16.00 -3.64 8.50
C ILE A 84 -15.70 -4.84 7.59
N HIS A 85 -14.80 -4.66 6.59
CA HIS A 85 -14.58 -5.71 5.59
C HIS A 85 -13.74 -6.86 6.16
N PRO A 86 -14.21 -8.10 6.13
CA PRO A 86 -13.54 -9.24 6.78
C PRO A 86 -12.11 -9.45 6.34
N SER A 87 -11.84 -9.36 5.03
CA SER A 87 -10.49 -9.54 4.48
C SER A 87 -9.51 -8.46 4.96
N LEU A 88 -9.97 -7.21 5.13
CA LEU A 88 -9.13 -6.12 5.64
C LEU A 88 -8.94 -6.22 7.17
N LEU A 89 -9.97 -6.68 7.88
CA LEU A 89 -9.87 -7.02 9.31
C LEU A 89 -8.86 -8.14 9.54
N PHE A 90 -8.86 -9.17 8.68
CA PHE A 90 -7.85 -10.22 8.69
C PHE A 90 -6.44 -9.64 8.52
N LEU A 91 -6.19 -8.81 7.50
CA LEU A 91 -4.88 -8.17 7.30
C LEU A 91 -4.44 -7.39 8.54
N ARG A 92 -5.33 -6.61 9.12
CA ARG A 92 -5.04 -5.81 10.31
C ARG A 92 -4.69 -6.66 11.52
N ARG A 93 -5.44 -7.76 11.75
CA ARG A 93 -5.18 -8.68 12.86
C ARG A 93 -3.90 -9.47 12.66
N ASN A 94 -3.65 -9.95 11.43
CA ASN A 94 -2.42 -10.66 11.09
C ASN A 94 -1.19 -9.74 11.27
N ALA A 95 -1.25 -8.49 10.77
CA ALA A 95 -0.18 -7.52 10.99
C ALA A 95 0.05 -7.20 12.47
N ALA A 96 -1.01 -7.15 13.29
CA ALA A 96 -0.89 -6.95 14.74
C ALA A 96 -0.23 -8.14 15.43
N LEU A 97 -0.53 -9.36 15.01
CA LEU A 97 0.10 -10.58 15.50
C LEU A 97 1.61 -10.58 15.19
N ASP A 98 1.98 -10.28 13.96
CA ASP A 98 3.39 -10.26 13.54
C ASP A 98 4.17 -9.18 14.29
N ARG A 99 3.63 -7.96 14.44
CA ARG A 99 4.26 -6.89 15.26
C ARG A 99 4.45 -7.31 16.73
N ARG A 100 3.49 -8.06 17.30
CA ARG A 100 3.63 -8.58 18.66
C ARG A 100 4.78 -9.58 18.77
N ILE A 101 4.95 -10.43 17.76
CA ILE A 101 6.05 -11.40 17.68
C ILE A 101 7.39 -10.67 17.53
N GLU A 102 7.48 -9.69 16.64
CA GLU A 102 8.71 -8.90 16.41
C GLU A 102 9.14 -8.10 17.65
N LYS A 103 8.19 -7.54 18.41
CA LYS A 103 8.48 -6.82 19.66
C LYS A 103 8.97 -7.70 20.80
N GLN A 104 8.91 -9.02 20.64
CA GLN A 104 9.42 -9.96 21.65
C GLN A 104 10.94 -9.95 21.68
N LYS A 105 11.54 -9.22 22.62
CA LYS A 105 12.98 -9.05 22.76
C LYS A 105 13.70 -10.28 23.32
N SER A 106 12.99 -11.18 23.97
CA SER A 106 13.55 -12.38 24.58
C SER A 106 12.67 -13.59 24.35
N VAL A 107 13.26 -14.74 24.21
CA VAL A 107 12.58 -16.04 24.08
C VAL A 107 13.15 -17.02 25.10
N SER A 108 12.29 -17.87 25.65
CA SER A 108 12.72 -18.94 26.55
C SER A 108 13.62 -19.93 25.79
N LEU A 109 14.69 -20.36 26.40
CA LEU A 109 15.53 -21.46 25.89
C LEU A 109 14.97 -22.84 26.25
N LEU A 110 13.98 -22.90 27.15
CA LEU A 110 13.31 -24.14 27.52
C LEU A 110 12.48 -24.67 26.34
N GLU A 111 12.76 -25.87 25.88
CA GLU A 111 12.12 -26.46 24.70
C GLU A 111 10.58 -26.51 24.84
N LEU A 112 10.08 -26.95 26.00
CA LEU A 112 8.65 -27.02 26.25
C LEU A 112 7.96 -25.65 26.13
N ALA A 113 8.56 -24.61 26.67
CA ALA A 113 8.02 -23.25 26.57
C ALA A 113 7.99 -22.78 25.12
N ARG A 114 9.04 -23.06 24.35
CA ARG A 114 9.09 -22.71 22.91
C ARG A 114 8.08 -23.46 22.09
N ARG A 115 7.87 -24.74 22.36
CA ARG A 115 6.83 -25.53 21.67
C ARG A 115 5.43 -24.99 21.96
N ASN A 116 5.14 -24.68 23.22
CA ASN A 116 3.87 -24.12 23.63
C ASN A 116 3.63 -22.72 22.99
N ASP A 117 4.67 -21.86 22.96
CA ASP A 117 4.58 -20.57 22.31
C ASP A 117 4.36 -20.67 20.79
N LYS A 118 5.01 -21.63 20.14
CA LYS A 118 4.77 -21.90 18.72
C LYS A 118 3.35 -22.38 18.48
N GLN A 119 2.88 -23.38 19.22
CA GLN A 119 1.53 -23.93 19.08
C GLN A 119 0.46 -22.83 19.27
N ARG A 120 0.64 -21.97 20.28
CA ARG A 120 -0.28 -20.85 20.52
C ARG A 120 -0.33 -19.88 19.34
N ARG A 121 0.83 -19.51 18.77
CA ARG A 121 0.89 -18.63 17.59
C ARG A 121 0.28 -19.26 16.35
N ASP A 122 0.56 -20.54 16.13
CA ASP A 122 0.02 -21.28 14.98
C ASP A 122 -1.51 -21.42 15.12
N ALA A 123 -2.03 -21.71 16.31
CA ALA A 123 -3.47 -21.78 16.59
C ALA A 123 -4.14 -20.40 16.40
N GLU A 124 -3.51 -19.30 16.86
CA GLU A 124 -4.03 -17.95 16.66
C GLU A 124 -4.09 -17.60 15.16
N ARG A 125 -3.04 -17.93 14.39
CA ARG A 125 -3.02 -17.72 12.95
C ARG A 125 -4.06 -18.55 12.20
N GLN A 126 -4.24 -19.83 12.59
CA GLN A 126 -5.30 -20.68 12.04
C GLN A 126 -6.70 -20.14 12.35
N SER A 127 -6.92 -19.62 13.56
CA SER A 127 -8.19 -18.98 13.90
C SER A 127 -8.50 -17.78 13.00
N LEU A 128 -7.49 -16.91 12.76
CA LEU A 128 -7.66 -15.78 11.86
C LEU A 128 -7.99 -16.20 10.43
N LEU A 129 -7.35 -17.27 9.94
CA LEU A 129 -7.65 -17.83 8.62
C LEU A 129 -9.04 -18.44 8.55
N SER A 130 -9.45 -19.20 9.56
CA SER A 130 -10.79 -19.82 9.59
C SER A 130 -11.88 -18.75 9.59
N ASP A 131 -11.68 -17.64 10.28
CA ASP A 131 -12.64 -16.52 10.28
C ASP A 131 -12.73 -15.86 8.90
N LEU A 132 -11.61 -15.77 8.18
CA LEU A 132 -11.59 -15.26 6.81
C LEU A 132 -12.36 -16.19 5.86
N TYR A 133 -12.15 -17.51 5.95
CA TYR A 133 -12.81 -18.51 5.08
C TYR A 133 -14.31 -18.60 5.31
N LYS A 134 -14.78 -18.47 6.56
CA LYS A 134 -16.21 -18.45 6.87
C LYS A 134 -16.95 -17.29 6.20
N THR A 135 -16.23 -16.19 5.93
CA THR A 135 -16.84 -14.96 5.40
C THR A 135 -16.75 -14.86 3.86
N ASP A 136 -15.96 -15.72 3.22
CA ASP A 136 -15.78 -15.74 1.77
C ASP A 136 -16.02 -17.16 1.24
N PRO A 137 -17.30 -17.52 0.97
CA PRO A 137 -17.69 -18.88 0.58
C PRO A 137 -17.16 -19.34 -0.79
N ALA A 138 -16.54 -18.44 -1.57
CA ALA A 138 -15.91 -18.80 -2.84
C ALA A 138 -14.60 -19.57 -2.67
N ASN A 139 -14.12 -19.78 -1.45
CA ASN A 139 -12.91 -20.52 -1.15
C ASN A 139 -13.23 -21.79 -0.39
N GLU A 140 -13.19 -22.90 -1.10
CA GLU A 140 -13.18 -24.22 -0.49
C GLU A 140 -12.03 -24.37 0.52
N GLN A 141 -12.36 -24.96 1.64
CA GLN A 141 -11.50 -25.16 2.80
C GLN A 141 -10.35 -26.10 2.43
N ASP A 142 -9.18 -25.56 2.23
CA ASP A 142 -7.96 -26.33 2.45
C ASP A 142 -7.47 -26.00 3.87
N THR A 143 -7.78 -26.88 4.81
CA THR A 143 -7.46 -26.72 6.23
C THR A 143 -5.95 -26.81 6.51
N ASP A 144 -5.16 -27.22 5.51
CA ASP A 144 -3.70 -27.30 5.51
C ASP A 144 -3.05 -26.24 4.60
N ALA A 145 -3.66 -25.04 4.55
CA ALA A 145 -3.12 -23.97 3.72
C ALA A 145 -1.63 -23.75 3.99
N SER A 146 -0.82 -24.02 2.99
CA SER A 146 0.62 -23.81 3.05
C SER A 146 0.94 -22.32 3.28
N SER A 147 2.10 -22.02 3.84
CA SER A 147 2.52 -20.61 4.05
C SER A 147 2.52 -19.81 2.73
N LEU A 148 2.67 -20.48 1.59
CA LEU A 148 2.61 -19.90 0.25
C LEU A 148 1.19 -19.47 -0.11
N GLU A 149 0.19 -20.28 0.20
CA GLU A 149 -1.23 -19.93 -0.04
C GLU A 149 -1.68 -18.75 0.80
N VAL A 150 -1.29 -18.70 2.06
CA VAL A 150 -1.54 -17.53 2.93
C VAL A 150 -0.93 -16.27 2.33
N SER A 151 0.30 -16.35 1.85
CA SER A 151 0.99 -15.22 1.22
C SER A 151 0.31 -14.75 -0.06
N ASN A 152 -0.12 -15.69 -0.91
CA ASN A 152 -0.87 -15.41 -2.12
C ASN A 152 -2.22 -14.77 -1.80
N ARG A 153 -2.90 -15.23 -0.76
CA ARG A 153 -4.16 -14.67 -0.29
C ARG A 153 -4.02 -13.23 0.18
N ILE A 154 -3.02 -12.97 1.02
CA ILE A 154 -2.69 -11.61 1.47
C ILE A 154 -2.46 -10.70 0.25
N ARG A 155 -1.68 -11.16 -0.71
CA ARG A 155 -1.40 -10.42 -1.96
C ARG A 155 -2.68 -10.10 -2.75
N THR A 156 -3.58 -11.07 -2.87
CA THR A 156 -4.86 -10.88 -3.56
C THR A 156 -5.76 -9.87 -2.84
N ILE A 157 -5.83 -9.93 -1.51
CA ILE A 157 -6.59 -8.96 -0.72
C ILE A 157 -6.04 -7.55 -0.91
N ILE A 158 -4.72 -7.39 -0.86
CA ILE A 158 -4.05 -6.09 -1.08
C ILE A 158 -4.35 -5.57 -2.48
N LEU A 159 -4.23 -6.41 -3.50
CA LEU A 159 -4.49 -6.03 -4.90
C LEU A 159 -5.95 -5.59 -5.09
N ASN A 160 -6.90 -6.35 -4.55
CA ASN A 160 -8.32 -6.03 -4.64
C ASN A 160 -8.64 -4.69 -3.95
N GLU A 161 -8.09 -4.45 -2.76
CA GLU A 161 -8.32 -3.18 -2.08
C GLU A 161 -7.65 -2.00 -2.79
N THR A 162 -6.44 -2.18 -3.31
CA THR A 162 -5.76 -1.15 -4.12
C THR A 162 -6.59 -0.79 -5.35
N THR A 163 -7.18 -1.78 -6.02
CA THR A 163 -8.07 -1.57 -7.15
C THR A 163 -9.33 -0.79 -6.75
N ARG A 164 -9.92 -1.10 -5.58
CA ARG A 164 -11.08 -0.36 -5.06
C ARG A 164 -10.73 1.09 -4.73
N ILE A 165 -9.60 1.34 -4.08
CA ILE A 165 -9.10 2.69 -3.79
C ILE A 165 -8.94 3.50 -5.08
N LEU A 166 -8.35 2.89 -6.12
CA LEU A 166 -8.20 3.53 -7.42
C LEU A 166 -9.57 3.83 -8.06
N ALA A 167 -10.50 2.88 -7.99
CA ALA A 167 -11.86 3.07 -8.52
C ALA A 167 -12.59 4.22 -7.79
N ASP A 168 -12.48 4.30 -6.46
CA ASP A 168 -13.07 5.37 -5.67
C ASP A 168 -12.51 6.76 -6.08
N ALA A 169 -11.19 6.85 -6.26
CA ALA A 169 -10.56 8.07 -6.75
C ALA A 169 -11.07 8.47 -8.15
N LEU A 170 -11.16 7.52 -9.09
CA LEU A 170 -11.64 7.77 -10.45
C LEU A 170 -13.12 8.15 -10.51
N ILE A 171 -13.97 7.57 -9.65
CA ILE A 171 -15.39 7.94 -9.56
C ILE A 171 -15.55 9.37 -9.06
N SER A 172 -14.75 9.76 -8.06
CA SER A 172 -14.72 11.14 -7.57
C SER A 172 -14.36 12.14 -8.69
N ILE A 173 -13.37 11.84 -9.53
CA ILE A 173 -12.97 12.64 -10.69
C ILE A 173 -14.16 12.84 -11.64
N LYS A 174 -14.86 11.76 -11.99
CA LYS A 174 -16.00 11.82 -12.91
C LYS A 174 -17.17 12.62 -12.36
N THR A 175 -17.42 12.56 -11.06
CA THR A 175 -18.52 13.31 -10.42
C THR A 175 -18.18 14.78 -10.24
N ALA A 176 -16.91 15.13 -10.05
CA ALA A 176 -16.43 16.50 -9.94
C ALA A 176 -16.36 17.23 -11.30
N ASN A 177 -16.08 16.49 -12.39
CA ASN A 177 -16.11 16.96 -13.77
C ASN A 177 -17.09 16.11 -14.59
N PRO A 178 -18.40 16.37 -14.58
CA PRO A 178 -19.29 15.75 -15.54
C PRO A 178 -18.83 16.20 -16.92
N MET A 179 -18.13 15.34 -17.64
CA MET A 179 -17.82 15.55 -19.05
C MET A 179 -19.16 15.82 -19.77
N THR A 180 -19.41 17.04 -20.13
CA THR A 180 -20.37 17.39 -21.15
C THR A 180 -19.96 16.56 -22.37
N GLY A 181 -20.77 15.55 -22.69
CA GLY A 181 -20.49 14.68 -23.80
C GLY A 181 -20.35 15.53 -25.07
N ILE A 182 -19.15 15.53 -25.63
CA ILE A 182 -18.96 15.98 -26.99
C ILE A 182 -19.59 14.87 -27.84
N VAL A 183 -20.89 15.01 -28.11
CA VAL A 183 -21.52 14.33 -29.21
C VAL A 183 -20.90 14.96 -30.45
N SER A 184 -19.95 14.28 -31.04
CA SER A 184 -19.45 14.62 -32.37
C SER A 184 -20.57 14.32 -33.36
N ASP A 185 -21.40 15.32 -33.58
CA ASP A 185 -22.35 15.31 -34.69
C ASP A 185 -21.55 15.41 -35.99
N GLY A 186 -21.46 14.27 -36.63
CA GLY A 186 -20.72 14.08 -37.87
C GLY A 186 -21.45 14.68 -39.07
N THR A 187 -21.60 15.98 -39.15
CA THR A 187 -22.02 16.66 -40.39
C THR A 187 -20.77 16.91 -41.26
N ARG A 188 -20.58 16.02 -42.25
CA ARG A 188 -19.70 16.26 -43.38
C ARG A 188 -20.17 17.50 -44.13
N SER A 189 -19.49 18.63 -43.95
CA SER A 189 -19.58 19.76 -44.89
C SER A 189 -18.53 19.55 -46.00
N THR A 190 -19.02 19.19 -47.14
CA THR A 190 -18.25 19.24 -48.43
C THR A 190 -18.16 20.70 -48.87
N GLY A 191 -17.15 21.40 -48.39
CA GLY A 191 -16.79 22.75 -48.87
C GLY A 191 -15.69 22.68 -49.89
N ASN A 192 -16.08 22.75 -51.16
CA ASN A 192 -15.21 22.89 -52.33
C ASN A 192 -14.65 24.35 -52.34
N THR A 193 -13.39 24.54 -51.98
CA THR A 193 -12.73 25.86 -52.13
C THR A 193 -11.70 25.77 -53.27
N GLN A 194 -12.08 26.32 -54.41
CA GLN A 194 -11.18 26.63 -55.54
C GLN A 194 -10.18 27.71 -55.11
N ILE A 195 -8.92 27.44 -55.40
CA ILE A 195 -7.82 28.41 -55.25
C ILE A 195 -7.68 29.18 -56.60
N PRO A 196 -7.74 30.51 -56.64
CA PRO A 196 -7.43 31.24 -57.87
C PRO A 196 -5.92 31.34 -58.08
N VAL A 197 -5.46 30.92 -59.23
CA VAL A 197 -4.12 31.15 -59.73
C VAL A 197 -4.09 32.55 -60.35
N THR A 198 -3.23 33.41 -59.83
CA THR A 198 -2.93 34.72 -60.52
C THR A 198 -1.51 34.66 -61.06
N GLN A 199 -1.37 35.15 -62.28
CA GLN A 199 -0.20 35.27 -63.12
C GLN A 199 0.91 36.13 -62.44
#